data_2d0d09758c040fc937ba04b108fef475
#
_entry.id   2d0d09758c040fc937ba04b108fef475
#
_cell.length_a   1.000
_cell.length_b   1.000
_cell.length_c   1.000
_cell.angle_alpha   90.00
_cell.angle_beta   90.00
_cell.angle_gamma   90.00
#
_symmetry.space_group_name_H-M   'P 1'
#
loop_
_entity.id
_entity.type
_entity.pdbx_description
1 polymer ?
#
loop_
_entity_poly.entity_id
_entity_poly.type
_entity_poly.pdbx_seq_one_letter_code
_entity_poly.pdbx_strand_id
1 'polypeptide(L)'
;MNKHLMAAAIAAAMIAPAAHATTVALPGDASWAGFDVDAFNAQDFGNGWIDTSDGSALDFTFTVAPGMHGVLTVVDAGFAGDTFTITDSGSVIGTTSSVPAGQPVGATVLDDDEALANPAYSRGVFTLAPGSYSISGSLLQSVFGDAGATSGGVRLAVSAIPEPADTTLLLAGLGVVGLMARRRKSANAI
;
A
#
# COMPACT_ATOMS: atom_id res chain seq x y z
N MET A 1 6.73 -14.04 71.68
CA MET A 1 7.83 -13.39 70.93
C MET A 1 7.52 -13.62 69.46
N ASN A 2 6.77 -12.68 68.86
CA ASN A 2 6.23 -12.79 67.51
C ASN A 2 7.16 -12.08 66.51
N LYS A 3 7.75 -12.86 65.61
CA LYS A 3 8.56 -12.31 64.52
C LYS A 3 7.68 -12.17 63.30
N HIS A 4 7.19 -10.98 63.01
CA HIS A 4 6.52 -10.66 61.75
C HIS A 4 7.62 -10.46 60.66
N LEU A 5 7.76 -11.45 59.79
CA LEU A 5 8.50 -11.28 58.56
C LEU A 5 7.58 -10.53 57.58
N MET A 6 7.86 -9.26 57.36
CA MET A 6 7.32 -8.51 56.24
C MET A 6 8.09 -8.90 54.97
N ALA A 7 7.46 -9.69 54.11
CA ALA A 7 7.93 -9.91 52.74
C ALA A 7 7.49 -8.71 51.91
N ALA A 8 8.40 -7.81 51.60
CA ALA A 8 8.16 -6.74 50.62
C ALA A 8 8.29 -7.36 49.20
N ALA A 9 7.18 -7.60 48.54
CA ALA A 9 7.14 -7.94 47.13
C ALA A 9 7.42 -6.66 46.32
N ILE A 10 8.63 -6.55 45.80
CA ILE A 10 8.96 -5.51 44.81
C ILE A 10 8.38 -5.99 43.48
N ALA A 11 7.22 -5.46 43.08
CA ALA A 11 6.71 -5.58 41.73
C ALA A 11 7.58 -4.69 40.83
N ALA A 12 8.58 -5.26 40.19
CA ALA A 12 9.28 -4.62 39.08
C ALA A 12 8.29 -4.55 37.91
N ALA A 13 7.65 -3.41 37.70
CA ALA A 13 6.95 -3.11 36.47
C ALA A 13 8.01 -3.07 35.35
N MET A 14 8.10 -4.11 34.56
CA MET A 14 8.84 -4.10 33.31
C MET A 14 8.10 -3.14 32.39
N ILE A 15 8.60 -1.92 32.28
CA ILE A 15 8.22 -0.99 31.23
C ILE A 15 8.91 -1.55 29.97
N ALA A 16 8.21 -2.41 29.23
CA ALA A 16 8.64 -2.78 27.91
C ALA A 16 8.62 -1.48 27.06
N PRO A 17 9.70 -1.12 26.36
CA PRO A 17 9.64 -0.04 25.40
C PRO A 17 8.53 -0.41 24.39
N ALA A 18 7.53 0.44 24.26
CA ALA A 18 6.58 0.31 23.18
C ALA A 18 7.38 0.50 21.88
N ALA A 19 7.42 -0.52 21.03
CA ALA A 19 7.93 -0.35 19.68
C ALA A 19 7.04 0.71 19.01
N HIS A 20 7.59 1.89 18.77
CA HIS A 20 6.88 2.95 18.07
C HIS A 20 7.00 2.69 16.58
N ALA A 21 5.89 2.38 15.92
CA ALA A 21 5.83 2.41 14.48
C ALA A 21 5.78 3.88 14.01
N THR A 22 6.61 4.22 13.05
CA THR A 22 6.52 5.50 12.34
C THR A 22 5.34 5.45 11.40
N THR A 23 4.47 6.46 11.49
CA THR A 23 3.29 6.57 10.65
C THR A 23 3.44 7.72 9.67
N VAL A 24 3.38 7.42 8.37
CA VAL A 24 3.49 8.39 7.27
C VAL A 24 2.15 8.50 6.55
N ALA A 25 1.66 9.73 6.38
CA ALA A 25 0.45 9.96 5.59
C ALA A 25 0.78 9.81 4.09
N LEU A 26 0.09 8.89 3.41
CA LEU A 26 0.24 8.68 1.97
C LEU A 26 -0.76 9.56 1.21
N PRO A 27 -0.29 10.51 0.37
CA PRO A 27 -1.19 11.35 -0.41
C PRO A 27 -1.88 10.55 -1.52
N GLY A 28 -3.10 10.98 -1.90
CA GLY A 28 -3.89 10.31 -2.93
C GLY A 28 -3.62 10.78 -4.37
N ASP A 29 -2.50 11.46 -4.61
CA ASP A 29 -2.13 12.11 -5.87
C ASP A 29 -1.15 11.31 -6.73
N ALA A 30 -0.93 10.04 -6.37
CA ALA A 30 0.00 9.13 -7.01
C ALA A 30 1.49 9.49 -6.85
N SER A 31 1.86 10.38 -5.93
CA SER A 31 3.26 10.57 -5.56
C SER A 31 3.81 9.34 -4.83
N TRP A 32 5.09 9.04 -5.05
CA TRP A 32 5.77 7.93 -4.42
C TRP A 32 6.23 8.28 -3.01
N ALA A 33 6.14 7.30 -2.12
CA ALA A 33 6.79 7.28 -0.81
C ALA A 33 7.64 6.01 -0.72
N GLY A 34 8.88 6.15 -0.23
CA GLY A 34 9.82 5.05 -0.11
C GLY A 34 9.62 4.27 1.20
N PHE A 35 9.98 3.00 1.18
CA PHE A 35 10.18 2.16 2.36
C PHE A 35 11.48 1.36 2.21
N ASP A 36 12.03 0.93 3.31
CA ASP A 36 13.18 0.03 3.34
C ASP A 36 12.85 -1.24 4.12
N VAL A 37 13.60 -2.28 3.85
CA VAL A 37 13.68 -3.49 4.67
C VAL A 37 15.14 -3.72 4.98
N ASP A 38 15.49 -3.81 6.25
CA ASP A 38 16.84 -4.14 6.67
C ASP A 38 16.77 -4.80 8.05
N ALA A 39 16.87 -6.12 8.06
CA ALA A 39 16.75 -6.92 9.27
C ALA A 39 17.82 -6.57 10.34
N PHE A 40 18.94 -5.96 9.97
CA PHE A 40 19.98 -5.55 10.92
C PHE A 40 19.73 -4.18 11.53
N ASN A 41 19.07 -3.28 10.78
CA ASN A 41 18.75 -1.94 11.24
C ASN A 41 17.33 -1.84 11.84
N ALA A 42 16.46 -2.81 11.54
CA ALA A 42 15.13 -2.86 12.14
C ALA A 42 15.23 -3.01 13.66
N GLN A 43 14.43 -2.24 14.41
CA GLN A 43 14.43 -2.28 15.88
C GLN A 43 14.02 -3.65 16.44
N ASP A 44 13.25 -4.43 15.69
CA ASP A 44 12.79 -5.78 16.04
C ASP A 44 13.55 -6.90 15.32
N PHE A 45 14.59 -6.57 14.55
CA PHE A 45 15.34 -7.48 13.69
C PHE A 45 14.46 -8.28 12.70
N GLY A 46 13.32 -7.69 12.33
CA GLY A 46 12.34 -8.29 11.42
C GLY A 46 12.57 -7.93 9.96
N ASN A 47 11.79 -8.56 9.08
CA ASN A 47 11.76 -8.28 7.64
C ASN A 47 10.61 -7.34 7.25
N GLY A 48 10.06 -6.59 8.21
CA GLY A 48 9.03 -5.58 7.99
C GLY A 48 9.58 -4.33 7.32
N TRP A 49 8.67 -3.52 6.79
CA TRP A 49 9.02 -2.18 6.30
C TRP A 49 9.44 -1.30 7.46
N ILE A 50 10.49 -0.55 7.25
CA ILE A 50 11.08 0.35 8.27
C ILE A 50 11.26 1.76 7.72
N ASP A 51 11.27 2.72 8.65
CA ASP A 51 11.82 4.05 8.42
C ASP A 51 13.35 3.98 8.51
N THR A 52 14.03 4.38 7.43
CA THR A 52 15.50 4.34 7.35
C THR A 52 16.18 5.24 8.36
N SER A 53 15.48 6.24 8.89
CA SER A 53 16.08 7.23 9.80
C SER A 53 16.37 6.66 11.18
N ASP A 54 15.54 5.72 11.67
CA ASP A 54 15.64 5.18 13.03
C ASP A 54 15.40 3.66 13.13
N GLY A 55 15.06 2.98 12.01
CA GLY A 55 14.79 1.54 11.97
C GLY A 55 13.45 1.14 12.59
N SER A 56 12.57 2.10 12.90
CA SER A 56 11.24 1.81 13.43
C SER A 56 10.34 1.18 12.36
N ALA A 57 9.38 0.34 12.77
CA ALA A 57 8.36 -0.18 11.86
C ALA A 57 7.64 0.97 11.15
N LEU A 58 7.34 0.82 9.86
CA LEU A 58 6.75 1.85 9.02
C LEU A 58 5.34 1.47 8.57
N ASP A 59 4.40 2.35 8.85
CA ASP A 59 3.01 2.28 8.39
C ASP A 59 2.65 3.50 7.53
N PHE A 60 2.03 3.26 6.39
CA PHE A 60 1.45 4.30 5.54
C PHE A 60 -0.05 4.41 5.78
N THR A 61 -0.53 5.59 6.20
CA THR A 61 -1.94 5.79 6.50
C THR A 61 -2.62 6.73 5.53
N PHE A 62 -3.87 6.42 5.18
CA PHE A 62 -4.71 7.25 4.34
C PHE A 62 -6.20 6.90 4.47
N THR A 63 -7.05 7.73 3.89
CA THR A 63 -8.49 7.49 3.82
C THR A 63 -8.98 7.65 2.39
N VAL A 64 -9.71 6.65 1.90
CA VAL A 64 -10.48 6.72 0.65
C VAL A 64 -11.90 7.14 0.99
N ALA A 65 -12.32 8.31 0.52
CA ALA A 65 -13.64 8.88 0.82
C ALA A 65 -14.79 8.08 0.16
N PRO A 66 -16.02 8.14 0.70
CA PRO A 66 -17.20 7.60 0.02
C PRO A 66 -17.36 8.18 -1.40
N GLY A 67 -17.73 7.35 -2.37
CA GLY A 67 -17.81 7.72 -3.79
C GLY A 67 -16.45 7.76 -4.52
N MET A 68 -15.38 7.42 -3.83
CA MET A 68 -14.03 7.30 -4.40
C MET A 68 -13.55 5.84 -4.36
N HIS A 69 -12.57 5.51 -5.17
CA HIS A 69 -11.76 4.32 -5.01
C HIS A 69 -10.28 4.67 -5.00
N GLY A 70 -9.50 3.89 -4.29
CA GLY A 70 -8.04 4.01 -4.24
C GLY A 70 -7.38 2.91 -5.09
N VAL A 71 -6.26 3.24 -5.72
CA VAL A 71 -5.36 2.28 -6.34
C VAL A 71 -4.02 2.42 -5.63
N LEU A 72 -3.71 1.44 -4.79
CA LEU A 72 -2.42 1.33 -4.12
C LEU A 72 -1.47 0.56 -5.03
N THR A 73 -0.32 1.13 -5.33
CA THR A 73 0.75 0.46 -6.08
C THR A 73 1.98 0.33 -5.19
N VAL A 74 2.55 -0.87 -5.16
CA VAL A 74 3.80 -1.18 -4.48
C VAL A 74 4.78 -1.72 -5.50
N VAL A 75 6.03 -1.28 -5.45
CA VAL A 75 7.09 -1.71 -6.36
C VAL A 75 8.37 -2.00 -5.59
N ASP A 76 9.08 -3.04 -6.02
CA ASP A 76 10.45 -3.31 -5.66
C ASP A 76 11.39 -2.29 -6.32
N ALA A 77 12.42 -1.82 -5.60
CA ALA A 77 13.41 -0.88 -6.10
C ALA A 77 14.83 -1.31 -5.67
N GLY A 78 15.83 -0.65 -6.19
CA GLY A 78 17.22 -1.01 -5.94
C GLY A 78 17.65 -2.20 -6.79
N PHE A 79 17.81 -3.37 -6.21
CA PHE A 79 18.16 -4.61 -6.93
C PHE A 79 16.89 -5.41 -7.26
N ALA A 80 16.75 -5.82 -8.52
CA ALA A 80 15.61 -6.62 -8.95
C ALA A 80 15.62 -8.02 -8.32
N GLY A 81 14.46 -8.50 -7.90
CA GLY A 81 14.29 -9.88 -7.43
C GLY A 81 13.66 -10.03 -6.05
N ASP A 82 13.36 -8.92 -5.39
CA ASP A 82 12.68 -8.92 -4.11
C ASP A 82 11.16 -8.97 -4.29
N THR A 83 10.44 -9.59 -3.38
CA THR A 83 8.99 -9.59 -3.35
C THR A 83 8.48 -9.31 -1.95
N PHE A 84 7.29 -8.72 -1.85
CA PHE A 84 6.72 -8.28 -0.58
C PHE A 84 5.33 -8.86 -0.34
N THR A 85 5.03 -9.12 0.91
CA THR A 85 3.67 -9.30 1.43
C THR A 85 3.18 -7.95 1.92
N ILE A 86 1.98 -7.56 1.51
CA ILE A 86 1.37 -6.28 1.88
C ILE A 86 0.23 -6.53 2.86
N THR A 87 0.17 -5.72 3.92
CA THR A 87 -0.84 -5.81 4.97
C THR A 87 -1.59 -4.50 5.13
N ASP A 88 -2.86 -4.58 5.53
CA ASP A 88 -3.64 -3.49 6.07
C ASP A 88 -4.00 -3.79 7.52
N SER A 89 -3.58 -2.94 8.44
CA SER A 89 -3.81 -3.12 9.88
C SER A 89 -3.43 -4.53 10.36
N GLY A 90 -2.32 -5.07 9.85
CA GLY A 90 -1.81 -6.41 10.14
C GLY A 90 -2.47 -7.57 9.37
N SER A 91 -3.54 -7.32 8.62
CA SER A 91 -4.20 -8.34 7.78
C SER A 91 -3.61 -8.34 6.37
N VAL A 92 -3.21 -9.50 5.85
CA VAL A 92 -2.64 -9.61 4.49
C VAL A 92 -3.70 -9.25 3.46
N ILE A 93 -3.40 -8.28 2.59
CA ILE A 93 -4.23 -7.89 1.44
C ILE A 93 -3.69 -8.43 0.11
N GLY A 94 -2.44 -8.87 0.07
CA GLY A 94 -1.84 -9.52 -1.09
C GLY A 94 -0.33 -9.51 -1.08
N THR A 95 0.25 -9.84 -2.23
CA THR A 95 1.71 -9.86 -2.46
C THR A 95 2.03 -9.13 -3.75
N THR A 96 3.27 -8.68 -3.89
CA THR A 96 3.80 -8.27 -5.20
C THR A 96 3.94 -9.46 -6.14
N SER A 97 4.09 -9.20 -7.43
CA SER A 97 4.24 -10.22 -8.47
C SER A 97 5.47 -11.11 -8.23
N SER A 98 5.36 -12.37 -8.60
CA SER A 98 6.51 -13.28 -8.59
C SER A 98 7.56 -12.82 -9.60
N VAL A 99 8.81 -12.80 -9.17
CA VAL A 99 10.00 -12.57 -10.00
C VAL A 99 11.04 -13.65 -9.68
N PRO A 100 11.98 -13.96 -10.60
CA PRO A 100 13.01 -14.96 -10.33
C PRO A 100 13.88 -14.56 -9.15
N ALA A 101 14.07 -15.47 -8.20
CA ALA A 101 15.02 -15.31 -7.10
C ALA A 101 16.46 -15.34 -7.61
N GLY A 102 17.36 -14.62 -6.92
CA GLY A 102 18.80 -14.71 -7.19
C GLY A 102 19.19 -14.12 -8.52
N GLN A 103 18.45 -13.15 -9.05
CA GLN A 103 18.92 -12.41 -10.21
C GLN A 103 20.13 -11.55 -9.80
N PRO A 104 21.21 -11.64 -10.56
CA PRO A 104 22.43 -10.96 -10.16
C PRO A 104 22.26 -9.45 -10.36
N VAL A 105 22.86 -8.75 -9.43
CA VAL A 105 23.68 -7.58 -9.64
C VAL A 105 23.56 -7.01 -11.07
N GLY A 106 22.40 -6.43 -11.37
CA GLY A 106 22.22 -5.50 -12.47
C GLY A 106 22.53 -4.08 -11.99
N ALA A 107 22.34 -3.10 -12.84
CA ALA A 107 22.28 -1.71 -12.38
C ALA A 107 21.10 -1.57 -11.42
N THR A 108 21.33 -0.95 -10.26
CA THR A 108 20.25 -0.59 -9.34
C THR A 108 19.33 0.44 -9.97
N VAL A 109 18.03 0.25 -9.85
CA VAL A 109 17.02 1.23 -10.27
C VAL A 109 16.44 1.88 -9.01
N LEU A 110 16.69 3.17 -8.86
CA LEU A 110 16.22 3.96 -7.72
C LEU A 110 15.00 4.83 -8.05
N ASP A 111 14.61 4.89 -9.31
CA ASP A 111 13.39 5.56 -9.76
C ASP A 111 12.24 4.55 -9.77
N ASP A 112 11.22 4.79 -8.95
CA ASP A 112 10.09 3.87 -8.77
C ASP A 112 9.24 3.71 -10.05
N ASP A 113 9.14 4.72 -10.90
CA ASP A 113 8.43 4.62 -12.17
C ASP A 113 9.24 3.80 -13.19
N GLU A 114 10.57 3.91 -13.20
CA GLU A 114 11.45 3.05 -13.99
C GLU A 114 11.38 1.60 -13.51
N ALA A 115 11.44 1.36 -12.19
CA ALA A 115 11.29 0.04 -11.60
C ALA A 115 9.92 -0.56 -11.91
N LEU A 116 8.85 0.22 -11.80
CA LEU A 116 7.48 -0.22 -12.13
C LEU A 116 7.34 -0.62 -13.61
N ALA A 117 8.04 0.05 -14.51
CA ALA A 117 8.03 -0.27 -15.95
C ALA A 117 8.87 -1.51 -16.30
N ASN A 118 9.82 -1.89 -15.44
CA ASN A 118 10.76 -2.99 -15.68
C ASN A 118 10.21 -4.32 -15.13
N PRO A 119 9.97 -5.36 -15.98
CA PRO A 119 9.40 -6.63 -15.54
C PRO A 119 10.29 -7.46 -14.60
N ALA A 120 11.57 -7.09 -14.44
CA ALA A 120 12.48 -7.74 -13.51
C ALA A 120 12.18 -7.37 -12.04
N TYR A 121 11.49 -6.25 -11.81
CA TYR A 121 11.08 -5.78 -10.49
C TYR A 121 9.66 -6.28 -10.14
N SER A 122 9.46 -6.71 -8.91
CA SER A 122 8.15 -7.13 -8.46
C SER A 122 7.24 -5.92 -8.24
N ARG A 123 5.94 -6.11 -8.47
CA ARG A 123 4.94 -5.06 -8.30
C ARG A 123 3.61 -5.62 -7.84
N GLY A 124 2.88 -4.84 -7.05
CA GLY A 124 1.52 -5.13 -6.63
C GLY A 124 0.61 -3.94 -6.90
N VAL A 125 -0.61 -4.19 -7.39
CA VAL A 125 -1.63 -3.16 -7.60
C VAL A 125 -2.91 -3.63 -6.93
N PHE A 126 -3.40 -2.85 -5.96
CA PHE A 126 -4.54 -3.19 -5.13
C PHE A 126 -5.62 -2.12 -5.27
N THR A 127 -6.82 -2.53 -5.65
CA THR A 127 -7.98 -1.62 -5.67
C THR A 127 -8.64 -1.61 -4.30
N LEU A 128 -8.77 -0.42 -3.72
CA LEU A 128 -9.26 -0.20 -2.37
C LEU A 128 -10.62 0.51 -2.41
N ALA A 129 -11.58 -0.01 -1.65
CA ALA A 129 -12.89 0.60 -1.44
C ALA A 129 -12.79 1.84 -0.53
N PRO A 130 -13.87 2.65 -0.38
CA PRO A 130 -13.92 3.66 0.66
C PRO A 130 -13.64 3.08 2.04
N GLY A 131 -12.74 3.74 2.80
CA GLY A 131 -12.29 3.27 4.11
C GLY A 131 -11.03 3.96 4.59
N SER A 132 -10.63 3.68 5.83
CA SER A 132 -9.34 4.11 6.39
C SER A 132 -8.41 2.92 6.40
N TYR A 133 -7.15 3.15 6.03
CA TYR A 133 -6.14 2.14 5.80
C TYR A 133 -4.86 2.45 6.59
N SER A 134 -4.20 1.40 7.07
CA SER A 134 -2.85 1.43 7.64
C SER A 134 -2.03 0.34 6.95
N ILE A 135 -1.31 0.74 5.92
CA ILE A 135 -0.58 -0.17 5.03
C ILE A 135 0.86 -0.31 5.49
N SER A 136 1.26 -1.54 5.68
CA SER A 136 2.64 -1.95 5.90
C SER A 136 2.97 -3.18 5.05
N GLY A 137 4.16 -3.71 5.19
CA GLY A 137 4.54 -4.91 4.47
C GLY A 137 5.76 -5.58 5.06
N SER A 138 6.09 -6.72 4.49
CA SER A 138 7.28 -7.48 4.84
C SER A 138 7.89 -8.14 3.61
N LEU A 139 9.19 -8.33 3.65
CA LEU A 139 9.93 -9.06 2.63
C LEU A 139 9.48 -10.53 2.61
N LEU A 140 9.04 -10.99 1.44
CA LEU A 140 8.64 -12.38 1.21
C LEU A 140 9.77 -13.19 0.55
N GLN A 141 10.49 -12.57 -0.38
CA GLN A 141 11.64 -13.13 -1.07
C GLN A 141 12.70 -12.06 -1.22
N SER A 142 13.95 -12.37 -0.94
CA SER A 142 15.08 -11.46 -1.17
C SER A 142 16.06 -12.03 -2.16
N VAL A 143 16.63 -11.18 -3.01
CA VAL A 143 17.73 -11.51 -3.89
C VAL A 143 19.02 -11.80 -3.10
N PHE A 144 19.16 -11.23 -1.91
CA PHE A 144 20.33 -11.43 -1.03
C PHE A 144 20.12 -12.50 0.05
N GLY A 145 19.00 -13.25 0.03
CA GLY A 145 18.65 -14.23 1.06
C GLY A 145 18.08 -13.59 2.33
N ASP A 146 18.15 -14.31 3.47
CA ASP A 146 17.45 -13.94 4.71
C ASP A 146 17.98 -12.67 5.40
N ALA A 147 19.11 -12.16 4.97
CA ALA A 147 19.79 -11.01 5.58
C ALA A 147 19.89 -9.80 4.63
N GLY A 148 19.06 -9.76 3.60
CA GLY A 148 19.10 -8.70 2.60
C GLY A 148 18.51 -7.38 3.08
N ALA A 149 19.21 -6.29 2.77
CA ALA A 149 18.61 -4.97 2.78
C ALA A 149 18.06 -4.68 1.39
N THR A 150 16.83 -4.18 1.33
CA THR A 150 16.17 -3.78 0.10
C THR A 150 15.29 -2.57 0.33
N SER A 151 14.91 -1.90 -0.76
CA SER A 151 14.02 -0.76 -0.74
C SER A 151 12.89 -0.94 -1.74
N GLY A 152 11.85 -0.16 -1.58
CA GLY A 152 10.75 -0.12 -2.52
C GLY A 152 9.96 1.16 -2.42
N GLY A 153 9.01 1.32 -3.35
CA GLY A 153 8.11 2.44 -3.38
C GLY A 153 6.66 2.03 -3.20
N VAL A 154 5.90 2.90 -2.58
CA VAL A 154 4.44 2.81 -2.46
C VAL A 154 3.81 4.12 -2.91
N ARG A 155 2.71 4.04 -3.66
CA ARG A 155 1.91 5.21 -4.03
C ARG A 155 0.42 4.90 -4.01
N LEU A 156 -0.39 5.93 -3.79
CA LEU A 156 -1.84 5.86 -3.81
C LEU A 156 -2.40 6.84 -4.84
N ALA A 157 -3.21 6.34 -5.76
CA ALA A 157 -4.03 7.18 -6.63
C ALA A 157 -5.50 7.08 -6.19
N VAL A 158 -6.15 8.20 -5.91
CA VAL A 158 -7.57 8.24 -5.53
C VAL A 158 -8.37 8.90 -6.64
N SER A 159 -9.45 8.25 -7.09
CA SER A 159 -10.34 8.77 -8.12
C SER A 159 -11.81 8.49 -7.83
N ALA A 160 -12.69 9.32 -8.40
CA ALA A 160 -14.13 9.17 -8.24
C ALA A 160 -14.64 7.90 -8.92
N ILE A 161 -15.58 7.23 -8.27
CA ILE A 161 -16.33 6.13 -8.89
C ILE A 161 -17.39 6.78 -9.79
N PRO A 162 -17.40 6.54 -11.13
CA PRO A 162 -18.41 7.07 -12.01
C PRO A 162 -19.79 6.59 -11.55
N GLU A 163 -20.71 7.52 -11.26
CA GLU A 163 -22.05 7.16 -10.83
C GLU A 163 -22.83 6.52 -11.99
N PRO A 164 -23.50 5.37 -11.80
CA PRO A 164 -24.33 4.74 -12.84
C PRO A 164 -25.49 5.65 -13.30
N ALA A 165 -25.91 6.59 -12.44
CA ALA A 165 -26.99 7.53 -12.75
C ALA A 165 -26.65 8.49 -13.89
N ASP A 166 -25.41 8.95 -14.02
CA ASP A 166 -25.02 9.92 -15.04
C ASP A 166 -25.09 9.33 -16.44
N THR A 167 -24.65 8.09 -16.62
CA THR A 167 -24.76 7.37 -17.90
C THR A 167 -26.21 7.02 -18.22
N THR A 168 -27.03 6.67 -17.23
CA THR A 168 -28.44 6.34 -17.40
C THR A 168 -29.23 7.60 -17.77
N LEU A 169 -28.97 8.74 -17.13
CA LEU A 169 -29.59 10.03 -17.45
C LEU A 169 -29.20 10.53 -18.84
N LEU A 170 -27.92 10.36 -19.23
CA LEU A 170 -27.46 10.70 -20.58
C LEU A 170 -28.16 9.85 -21.65
N LEU A 171 -28.27 8.54 -21.45
CA LEU A 171 -28.97 7.63 -22.36
C LEU A 171 -30.48 7.91 -22.41
N ALA A 172 -31.11 8.20 -21.27
CA ALA A 172 -32.50 8.57 -21.21
C ALA A 172 -32.76 9.91 -21.93
N GLY A 173 -31.89 10.90 -21.73
CA GLY A 173 -31.96 12.21 -22.43
C GLY A 173 -31.80 12.04 -23.95
N LEU A 174 -30.83 11.26 -24.41
CA LEU A 174 -30.66 10.98 -25.84
C LEU A 174 -31.85 10.21 -26.43
N GLY A 175 -32.45 9.28 -25.68
CA GLY A 175 -33.67 8.56 -26.05
C GLY A 175 -34.86 9.50 -26.28
N VAL A 176 -35.08 10.46 -25.37
CA VAL A 176 -36.17 11.44 -25.49
C VAL A 176 -35.95 12.38 -26.70
N VAL A 177 -34.74 12.88 -26.90
CA VAL A 177 -34.37 13.70 -28.05
C VAL A 177 -34.57 12.96 -29.35
N GLY A 178 -34.16 11.67 -29.43
CA GLY A 178 -34.38 10.82 -30.60
C GLY A 178 -35.84 10.59 -30.93
N LEU A 179 -36.69 10.38 -29.93
CA LEU A 179 -38.14 10.25 -30.10
C LEU A 179 -38.79 11.54 -30.59
N MET A 180 -38.39 12.71 -30.08
CA MET A 180 -38.88 14.01 -30.54
C MET A 180 -38.47 14.30 -31.98
N ALA A 181 -37.23 14.01 -32.36
CA ALA A 181 -36.73 14.18 -33.73
C ALA A 181 -37.49 13.29 -34.73
N ARG A 182 -37.84 12.06 -34.35
CA ARG A 182 -38.63 11.12 -35.17
C ARG A 182 -40.07 11.63 -35.38
N ARG A 183 -40.72 12.16 -34.33
CA ARG A 183 -42.08 12.73 -34.42
C ARG A 183 -42.15 13.94 -35.38
N ARG A 184 -41.14 14.83 -35.35
CA ARG A 184 -41.08 15.99 -36.26
C ARG A 184 -40.96 15.60 -37.72
N LYS A 185 -40.21 14.53 -38.04
CA LYS A 185 -40.12 14.00 -39.44
C LYS A 185 -41.44 13.44 -39.95
N SER A 186 -42.24 12.77 -39.12
CA SER A 186 -43.56 12.25 -39.50
C SER A 186 -44.60 13.33 -39.71
N ALA A 187 -44.52 14.48 -39.04
CA ALA A 187 -45.44 15.61 -39.18
C ALA A 187 -45.22 16.43 -40.47
N ASN A 188 -44.04 16.40 -41.07
CA ASN A 188 -43.71 17.12 -42.30
C ASN A 188 -43.85 16.26 -43.57
N ALA A 189 -44.42 15.06 -43.51
CA ALA A 189 -44.60 14.14 -44.62
C ALA A 189 -46.07 13.98 -45.09
N ILE A 190 -46.95 14.97 -44.74
CA ILE A 190 -48.33 15.04 -45.17
C ILE A 190 -48.50 16.28 -46.04
#